data_f366a954406e45f438a0cd683b96ac14
#
_entry.id   f366a954406e45f438a0cd683b96ac14
#
_cell.length_a   1.000
_cell.length_b   1.000
_cell.length_c   1.000
_cell.angle_alpha   90.00
_cell.angle_beta   90.00
_cell.angle_gamma   90.00
#
_symmetry.space_group_name_H-M   'P 1'
#
loop_
_entity.id
_entity.type
_entity.pdbx_description
1 polymer ?
#
loop_
_entity_poly.entity_id
_entity_poly.type
_entity_poly.pdbx_seq_one_letter_code
_entity_poly.pdbx_strand_id
1 'polypeptide(L)'
;MCVLASAVDIFSSHPSRGGDWLPSWSPPRFVILYAFTWRLENLYLCSHYLNVITMDISEFILKFKTHPVLFIGAGISKRYYEGAYSWGDLLEKIASDLYGSNRLYLDLKHHAIDSEGGCDLPKLASRLSQKIDEKLESQLQSGPSLSDFESSINEAFYNSVQLGEQTSRLKIWVKELLSPLVICSSKRGEISLLQEACKNVASIVTTNYDTFIEGELNFSPLIGNDILLSNPYQSVYKIHGCLTNPASIILTDEDYKQFDNRYELIQAQLISLFIHNPIIFMGYGIQDENIQKLLSRIFSYVTPESELGKRVADNFLCVQFEEGSKNTEVVREVFHIQQAGAQIDISLNVLKTDDFASLYKALAKLQLPVEAIHLKRVEHAFLRIKLGGEIAVKLVGDLENVDNRELVLAIGPRDRIDVSLDKIYRVAEAIQSYFEITEEFKSGVVILTDDVNRKMFFPAKGMAHAFPEMERKDELCQQQDDLLRAEFDRIKKPKGYSSDHTEINAILEDVQIGDSYKSKAIFYQVYKERIPLDDLRNYLYNRLQDSTESVPTDIRKLLCLYDARKYSEEEPSS
;
A
#
# COMPACT_ATOMS: atom_id res chain seq x y z
N MET A 1 -9.03 -37.75 23.77
CA MET A 1 -8.97 -38.79 24.84
C MET A 1 -10.27 -38.96 25.64
N CYS A 2 -11.26 -38.07 25.52
CA CYS A 2 -12.53 -38.21 26.30
C CYS A 2 -13.70 -38.92 25.57
N VAL A 3 -13.56 -39.37 24.34
CA VAL A 3 -14.63 -40.07 23.58
C VAL A 3 -14.39 -41.61 23.49
N LEU A 4 -13.26 -42.11 23.97
CA LEU A 4 -12.91 -43.52 23.95
C LEU A 4 -13.35 -44.30 25.22
N ALA A 5 -13.88 -43.62 26.24
CA ALA A 5 -14.34 -44.25 27.48
C ALA A 5 -15.79 -44.74 27.42
N SER A 6 -16.62 -44.27 26.49
CA SER A 6 -18.05 -44.59 26.42
C SER A 6 -18.41 -45.78 25.50
N ALA A 7 -17.44 -46.32 24.75
CA ALA A 7 -17.70 -47.47 23.87
C ALA A 7 -17.37 -48.85 24.47
N VAL A 8 -16.73 -48.88 25.64
CA VAL A 8 -16.37 -50.14 26.33
C VAL A 8 -17.46 -50.62 27.31
N ASP A 9 -18.34 -49.70 27.76
CA ASP A 9 -19.37 -50.04 28.76
C ASP A 9 -20.69 -50.62 28.21
N ILE A 10 -20.82 -50.78 26.88
CA ILE A 10 -22.05 -51.32 26.27
C ILE A 10 -22.01 -52.88 26.18
N PHE A 11 -20.88 -53.53 26.46
CA PHE A 11 -20.76 -54.99 26.37
C PHE A 11 -20.61 -55.73 27.69
N SER A 12 -20.78 -55.11 28.84
CA SER A 12 -20.55 -55.75 30.16
C SER A 12 -21.78 -55.83 31.06
N SER A 13 -23.01 -55.65 30.56
CA SER A 13 -24.20 -55.84 31.40
C SER A 13 -25.27 -56.70 30.73
N HIS A 14 -25.15 -58.03 30.86
CA HIS A 14 -26.30 -58.90 30.93
C HIS A 14 -26.03 -60.11 31.85
N PRO A 15 -26.93 -60.42 32.79
CA PRO A 15 -26.73 -61.45 33.78
C PRO A 15 -27.11 -62.88 33.25
N SER A 16 -26.35 -63.85 33.73
CA SER A 16 -26.52 -65.26 33.57
C SER A 16 -27.92 -65.79 33.92
N ARG A 17 -28.58 -66.46 33.01
CA ARG A 17 -29.48 -67.59 33.32
C ARG A 17 -29.20 -68.72 32.37
N GLY A 18 -28.99 -69.87 32.95
CA GLY A 18 -28.60 -71.09 32.29
C GLY A 18 -29.66 -71.71 31.40
N GLY A 19 -29.20 -72.51 30.47
CA GLY A 19 -30.01 -73.42 29.61
C GLY A 19 -29.19 -73.78 28.37
N ASP A 20 -28.73 -75.06 28.38
CA ASP A 20 -28.03 -75.74 27.30
C ASP A 20 -28.70 -75.52 25.92
N TRP A 21 -27.87 -75.29 24.94
CA TRP A 21 -27.86 -75.82 23.59
C TRP A 21 -26.80 -75.07 22.74
N LEU A 22 -25.73 -75.75 22.39
CA LEU A 22 -24.79 -75.35 21.35
C LEU A 22 -25.41 -75.61 19.97
N PRO A 23 -25.19 -74.76 19.01
CA PRO A 23 -24.21 -75.04 17.98
C PRO A 23 -23.28 -73.84 17.67
N SER A 24 -22.07 -74.20 17.28
CA SER A 24 -20.94 -73.37 16.81
C SER A 24 -21.35 -72.23 15.88
N TRP A 25 -21.25 -71.00 16.37
CA TRP A 25 -21.29 -69.79 15.51
C TRP A 25 -19.92 -69.17 15.54
N SER A 26 -19.15 -69.38 14.48
CA SER A 26 -18.02 -68.55 14.14
C SER A 26 -18.57 -67.27 13.48
N PRO A 27 -18.21 -66.02 13.92
CA PRO A 27 -18.68 -64.81 13.27
C PRO A 27 -18.21 -64.82 11.83
N PRO A 28 -19.06 -64.38 10.88
CA PRO A 28 -18.69 -64.36 9.47
C PRO A 28 -17.48 -63.44 9.28
N ARG A 29 -16.51 -63.89 8.49
CA ARG A 29 -15.26 -63.19 8.14
C ARG A 29 -15.52 -61.74 7.63
N PHE A 30 -16.70 -61.45 7.20
CA PHE A 30 -17.15 -60.12 6.76
C PHE A 30 -17.21 -59.08 7.87
N VAL A 31 -17.57 -59.41 9.12
CA VAL A 31 -17.64 -58.44 10.23
C VAL A 31 -16.24 -58.01 10.68
N ILE A 32 -15.27 -58.92 10.59
CA ILE A 32 -13.88 -58.61 10.92
C ILE A 32 -13.24 -57.75 9.84
N LEU A 33 -13.58 -57.97 8.57
CA LEU A 33 -13.11 -57.13 7.47
C LEU A 33 -13.68 -55.69 7.56
N TYR A 34 -14.98 -55.54 7.88
CA TYR A 34 -15.63 -54.23 8.05
C TYR A 34 -15.08 -53.48 9.27
N ALA A 35 -14.79 -54.13 10.36
CA ALA A 35 -14.17 -53.52 11.53
C ALA A 35 -12.71 -53.14 11.26
N PHE A 36 -11.98 -53.89 10.41
CA PHE A 36 -10.60 -53.59 10.03
C PHE A 36 -10.52 -52.46 8.96
N THR A 37 -11.42 -52.45 7.99
CA THR A 37 -11.50 -51.36 7.01
C THR A 37 -11.98 -50.06 7.67
N TRP A 38 -12.99 -50.11 8.55
CA TRP A 38 -13.43 -48.94 9.32
C TRP A 38 -12.34 -48.40 10.26
N ARG A 39 -11.51 -49.27 10.83
CA ARG A 39 -10.39 -48.92 11.68
C ARG A 39 -9.20 -48.34 10.87
N LEU A 40 -8.96 -48.83 9.65
CA LEU A 40 -7.95 -48.31 8.74
C LEU A 40 -8.38 -46.99 8.13
N GLU A 41 -9.65 -46.82 7.74
CA GLU A 41 -10.16 -45.54 7.25
C GLU A 41 -10.17 -44.47 8.34
N ASN A 42 -10.53 -44.78 9.58
CA ASN A 42 -10.43 -43.82 10.69
C ASN A 42 -8.99 -43.57 11.15
N LEU A 43 -8.07 -44.53 11.01
CA LEU A 43 -6.63 -44.27 11.21
C LEU A 43 -6.04 -43.44 10.07
N TYR A 44 -6.52 -43.62 8.84
CA TYR A 44 -6.14 -42.79 7.70
C TYR A 44 -6.69 -41.37 7.83
N LEU A 45 -7.93 -41.21 8.27
CA LEU A 45 -8.54 -39.93 8.61
C LEU A 45 -7.84 -39.27 9.82
N CYS A 46 -7.54 -40.03 10.91
CA CYS A 46 -6.75 -39.49 12.02
C CYS A 46 -5.31 -39.16 11.65
N SER A 47 -4.67 -39.90 10.74
CA SER A 47 -3.31 -39.53 10.27
C SER A 47 -3.32 -38.32 9.35
N HIS A 48 -4.43 -38.08 8.62
CA HIS A 48 -4.62 -36.85 7.85
C HIS A 48 -4.95 -35.64 8.73
N TYR A 49 -5.58 -35.84 9.90
CA TYR A 49 -5.82 -34.77 10.88
C TYR A 49 -4.62 -34.50 11.81
N LEU A 50 -3.58 -35.33 11.81
CA LEU A 50 -2.43 -35.22 12.72
C LEU A 50 -1.18 -34.58 12.07
N ASN A 51 -1.22 -34.17 10.81
CA ASN A 51 -0.15 -33.43 10.18
C ASN A 51 -0.63 -32.03 9.74
N VAL A 52 -1.25 -31.27 10.61
CA VAL A 52 -1.27 -29.82 10.47
C VAL A 52 0.15 -29.37 10.78
N ILE A 53 0.96 -29.21 9.76
CA ILE A 53 2.28 -28.60 9.90
C ILE A 53 2.01 -27.14 10.26
N THR A 54 2.03 -26.83 11.55
CA THR A 54 2.02 -25.47 12.05
C THR A 54 3.45 -24.92 12.00
N MET A 55 3.60 -23.67 11.69
CA MET A 55 4.89 -22.99 11.60
C MET A 55 4.77 -21.57 12.12
N ASP A 56 5.74 -21.13 12.92
CA ASP A 56 5.77 -19.73 13.34
C ASP A 56 5.90 -18.78 12.14
N ILE A 57 5.22 -17.64 12.20
CA ILE A 57 5.22 -16.63 11.11
C ILE A 57 6.63 -16.16 10.74
N SER A 58 7.52 -16.06 11.71
CA SER A 58 8.91 -15.64 11.44
C SER A 58 9.65 -16.71 10.64
N GLU A 59 9.46 -17.99 10.95
CA GLU A 59 10.05 -19.09 10.19
C GLU A 59 9.44 -19.20 8.79
N PHE A 60 8.12 -18.92 8.68
CA PHE A 60 7.43 -18.91 7.39
C PHE A 60 7.98 -17.82 6.45
N ILE A 61 8.08 -16.59 6.93
CA ILE A 61 8.59 -15.45 6.15
C ILE A 61 10.05 -15.63 5.74
N LEU A 62 10.89 -16.21 6.60
CA LEU A 62 12.30 -16.48 6.27
C LEU A 62 12.50 -17.47 5.11
N LYS A 63 11.46 -18.21 4.70
CA LYS A 63 11.51 -19.07 3.50
C LYS A 63 11.39 -18.31 2.19
N PHE A 64 10.97 -17.06 2.22
CA PHE A 64 10.85 -16.26 1.01
C PHE A 64 12.22 -15.99 0.38
N LYS A 65 12.29 -16.25 -0.91
CA LYS A 65 13.50 -16.05 -1.72
C LYS A 65 13.47 -14.78 -2.56
N THR A 66 12.29 -14.16 -2.65
CA THR A 66 12.02 -12.93 -3.37
C THR A 66 11.20 -12.00 -2.49
N HIS A 67 11.19 -10.72 -2.83
CA HIS A 67 10.40 -9.72 -2.10
C HIS A 67 8.91 -10.02 -2.19
N PRO A 68 8.18 -10.08 -1.06
CA PRO A 68 6.75 -10.30 -1.07
C PRO A 68 5.99 -9.11 -1.65
N VAL A 69 4.80 -9.40 -2.15
CA VAL A 69 3.78 -8.41 -2.52
C VAL A 69 2.68 -8.44 -1.47
N LEU A 70 2.29 -7.27 -0.97
CA LEU A 70 1.14 -7.16 -0.07
C LEU A 70 -0.12 -6.93 -0.90
N PHE A 71 -1.16 -7.72 -0.64
CA PHE A 71 -2.49 -7.50 -1.19
C PHE A 71 -3.39 -6.94 -0.08
N ILE A 72 -3.67 -5.62 -0.14
CA ILE A 72 -4.29 -4.87 0.97
C ILE A 72 -5.74 -4.55 0.67
N GLY A 73 -6.65 -4.96 1.57
CA GLY A 73 -8.08 -4.68 1.52
C GLY A 73 -8.58 -3.70 2.59
N ALA A 74 -9.87 -3.42 2.56
CA ALA A 74 -10.56 -2.45 3.41
C ALA A 74 -10.37 -2.68 4.93
N GLY A 75 -10.11 -3.92 5.35
CA GLY A 75 -9.81 -4.23 6.76
C GLY A 75 -8.57 -3.53 7.29
N ILE A 76 -7.60 -3.21 6.43
CA ILE A 76 -6.41 -2.44 6.82
C ILE A 76 -6.79 -0.97 7.05
N SER A 77 -7.61 -0.37 6.19
CA SER A 77 -8.14 0.97 6.42
C SER A 77 -8.97 1.03 7.71
N LYS A 78 -9.82 0.03 7.98
CA LYS A 78 -10.59 -0.08 9.24
C LYS A 78 -9.69 -0.25 10.47
N ARG A 79 -8.51 -0.86 10.33
CA ARG A 79 -7.56 -1.03 11.43
C ARG A 79 -6.84 0.27 11.79
N TYR A 80 -6.52 1.11 10.80
CA TYR A 80 -5.64 2.26 10.99
C TYR A 80 -6.33 3.61 10.95
N TYR A 81 -7.48 3.74 10.29
CA TYR A 81 -8.26 4.97 10.29
C TYR A 81 -9.41 4.93 11.29
N GLU A 82 -9.68 6.04 11.93
CA GLU A 82 -10.85 6.22 12.77
C GLU A 82 -12.10 6.30 11.90
N GLY A 83 -13.08 5.43 12.16
CA GLY A 83 -14.37 5.44 11.44
C GLY A 83 -14.30 5.05 9.97
N ALA A 84 -13.28 4.32 9.53
CA ALA A 84 -13.21 3.81 8.18
C ALA A 84 -14.31 2.79 7.89
N TYR A 85 -14.74 2.73 6.64
CA TYR A 85 -15.85 1.94 6.15
C TYR A 85 -15.39 0.68 5.42
N SER A 86 -16.13 -0.42 5.55
CA SER A 86 -16.15 -1.44 4.51
C SER A 86 -16.96 -0.94 3.31
N TRP A 87 -16.91 -1.65 2.19
CA TRP A 87 -17.69 -1.27 1.02
C TRP A 87 -19.19 -1.21 1.30
N GLY A 88 -19.74 -2.22 1.99
CA GLY A 88 -21.15 -2.23 2.40
C GLY A 88 -21.49 -1.09 3.34
N ASP A 89 -20.65 -0.85 4.37
CA ASP A 89 -20.85 0.25 5.35
C ASP A 89 -20.82 1.62 4.65
N LEU A 90 -19.96 1.80 3.65
CA LEU A 90 -19.86 3.04 2.87
C LEU A 90 -21.16 3.32 2.09
N LEU A 91 -21.68 2.32 1.40
CA LEU A 91 -22.94 2.45 0.65
C LEU A 91 -24.13 2.68 1.59
N GLU A 92 -24.18 2.00 2.74
CA GLU A 92 -25.20 2.23 3.78
C GLU A 92 -25.13 3.64 4.32
N LYS A 93 -23.92 4.14 4.61
CA LYS A 93 -23.70 5.52 5.08
C LYS A 93 -24.23 6.54 4.07
N ILE A 94 -23.84 6.40 2.79
CA ILE A 94 -24.30 7.31 1.72
C ILE A 94 -25.82 7.28 1.56
N ALA A 95 -26.42 6.09 1.53
CA ALA A 95 -27.87 5.95 1.42
C ALA A 95 -28.61 6.55 2.64
N SER A 96 -28.04 6.40 3.84
CA SER A 96 -28.60 6.96 5.07
C SER A 96 -28.49 8.48 5.11
N ASP A 97 -27.37 9.04 4.66
CA ASP A 97 -27.17 10.50 4.58
C ASP A 97 -28.11 11.14 3.54
N LEU A 98 -28.39 10.45 2.45
CA LEU A 98 -29.21 10.97 1.36
C LEU A 98 -30.66 11.28 1.80
N TYR A 99 -31.24 10.48 2.71
CA TYR A 99 -32.63 10.63 3.16
C TYR A 99 -32.81 10.64 4.70
N GLY A 100 -31.75 10.73 5.45
CA GLY A 100 -31.79 10.79 6.92
C GLY A 100 -32.25 9.48 7.58
N SER A 101 -32.25 8.36 6.87
CA SER A 101 -32.62 7.03 7.40
C SER A 101 -32.02 5.91 6.58
N ASN A 102 -31.85 4.72 7.19
CA ASN A 102 -31.36 3.53 6.50
C ASN A 102 -32.40 2.81 5.62
N ARG A 103 -33.63 3.31 5.53
CA ARG A 103 -34.70 2.64 4.76
C ARG A 103 -34.34 2.51 3.30
N LEU A 104 -33.79 3.57 2.71
CA LEU A 104 -33.33 3.50 1.33
C LEU A 104 -32.30 2.38 1.13
N TYR A 105 -31.33 2.25 2.00
CA TYR A 105 -30.33 1.18 1.92
C TYR A 105 -30.98 -0.21 1.96
N LEU A 106 -31.91 -0.42 2.87
CA LEU A 106 -32.63 -1.70 2.99
C LEU A 106 -33.44 -2.03 1.72
N ASP A 107 -34.11 -1.04 1.12
CA ASP A 107 -34.84 -1.20 -0.13
C ASP A 107 -33.87 -1.53 -1.29
N LEU A 108 -32.76 -0.81 -1.41
CA LEU A 108 -31.74 -1.05 -2.42
C LEU A 108 -31.12 -2.44 -2.26
N LYS A 109 -30.82 -2.84 -1.03
CA LYS A 109 -30.26 -4.15 -0.69
C LYS A 109 -31.21 -5.28 -1.06
N HIS A 110 -32.51 -5.13 -0.77
CA HIS A 110 -33.52 -6.11 -1.16
C HIS A 110 -33.55 -6.34 -2.67
N HIS A 111 -33.39 -5.29 -3.49
CA HIS A 111 -33.37 -5.39 -4.95
C HIS A 111 -31.99 -5.79 -5.54
N ALA A 112 -30.96 -5.88 -4.72
CA ALA A 112 -29.61 -6.28 -5.09
C ALA A 112 -29.23 -7.67 -4.54
N ILE A 113 -30.20 -8.47 -4.08
CA ILE A 113 -29.96 -9.85 -3.67
C ILE A 113 -29.59 -10.68 -4.91
N ASP A 114 -28.49 -11.42 -4.81
CA ASP A 114 -28.03 -12.36 -5.83
C ASP A 114 -28.74 -13.73 -5.72
N SER A 115 -28.41 -14.66 -6.61
CA SER A 115 -28.99 -16.00 -6.65
C SER A 115 -28.64 -16.89 -5.44
N GLU A 116 -27.60 -16.53 -4.68
CA GLU A 116 -27.10 -17.25 -3.52
C GLU A 116 -27.58 -16.64 -2.19
N GLY A 117 -28.35 -15.54 -2.25
CA GLY A 117 -28.86 -14.79 -1.09
C GLY A 117 -27.87 -13.75 -0.55
N GLY A 118 -26.75 -13.54 -1.23
CA GLY A 118 -25.79 -12.46 -0.97
C GLY A 118 -26.28 -11.11 -1.48
N CYS A 119 -25.53 -10.05 -1.21
CA CYS A 119 -25.82 -8.71 -1.72
C CYS A 119 -24.82 -8.33 -2.82
N ASP A 120 -25.32 -8.15 -4.03
CA ASP A 120 -24.56 -7.62 -5.16
C ASP A 120 -24.30 -6.12 -4.94
N LEU A 121 -23.14 -5.80 -4.36
CA LEU A 121 -22.76 -4.43 -4.00
C LEU A 121 -22.57 -3.51 -5.23
N PRO A 122 -22.00 -3.94 -6.37
CA PRO A 122 -21.97 -3.16 -7.59
C PRO A 122 -23.36 -2.74 -8.07
N LYS A 123 -24.31 -3.67 -8.08
CA LYS A 123 -25.71 -3.41 -8.45
C LYS A 123 -26.41 -2.47 -7.47
N LEU A 124 -26.12 -2.62 -6.15
CA LEU A 124 -26.60 -1.70 -5.14
C LEU A 124 -26.04 -0.29 -5.38
N ALA A 125 -24.74 -0.18 -5.66
CA ALA A 125 -24.09 1.09 -5.96
C ALA A 125 -24.66 1.78 -7.20
N SER A 126 -24.95 1.03 -8.28
CA SER A 126 -25.59 1.58 -9.48
C SER A 126 -26.97 2.17 -9.17
N ARG A 127 -27.78 1.46 -8.38
CA ARG A 127 -29.10 1.95 -7.95
C ARG A 127 -28.99 3.16 -7.02
N LEU A 128 -28.02 3.16 -6.11
CA LEU A 128 -27.78 4.30 -5.23
C LEU A 128 -27.34 5.52 -6.03
N SER A 129 -26.48 5.36 -7.04
CA SER A 129 -26.08 6.44 -7.95
C SER A 129 -27.30 7.08 -8.63
N GLN A 130 -28.22 6.26 -9.15
CA GLN A 130 -29.47 6.76 -9.74
C GLN A 130 -30.31 7.56 -8.74
N LYS A 131 -30.40 7.11 -7.48
CA LYS A 131 -31.15 7.82 -6.44
C LYS A 131 -30.52 9.15 -6.04
N ILE A 132 -29.17 9.22 -6.04
CA ILE A 132 -28.43 10.46 -5.83
C ILE A 132 -28.75 11.44 -6.98
N ASP A 133 -28.65 10.97 -8.23
CA ASP A 133 -28.90 11.80 -9.41
C ASP A 133 -30.36 12.29 -9.42
N GLU A 134 -31.36 11.40 -9.20
CA GLU A 134 -32.79 11.76 -9.11
C GLU A 134 -33.01 12.87 -8.05
N LYS A 135 -32.40 12.76 -6.87
CA LYS A 135 -32.56 13.76 -5.81
C LYS A 135 -31.86 15.07 -6.15
N LEU A 136 -30.62 15.02 -6.61
CA LEU A 136 -29.82 16.23 -6.82
C LEU A 136 -30.17 16.96 -8.12
N GLU A 137 -30.74 16.29 -9.12
CA GLU A 137 -31.23 16.91 -10.37
C GLU A 137 -32.66 17.50 -10.21
N SER A 138 -33.56 16.86 -9.46
CA SER A 138 -34.92 17.36 -9.25
C SER A 138 -34.99 18.74 -8.66
N GLN A 139 -33.94 19.19 -8.00
CA GLN A 139 -33.83 20.51 -7.37
C GLN A 139 -33.52 21.65 -8.32
N LEU A 140 -33.04 21.38 -9.53
CA LEU A 140 -32.95 22.39 -10.59
C LEU A 140 -34.33 22.91 -11.01
N GLN A 141 -35.41 22.20 -10.63
CA GLN A 141 -36.78 22.48 -11.07
C GLN A 141 -37.76 22.93 -9.98
N SER A 142 -37.37 23.21 -8.73
CA SER A 142 -38.24 23.68 -7.63
C SER A 142 -38.34 22.77 -6.39
N GLY A 143 -37.30 21.99 -6.07
CA GLY A 143 -37.26 21.13 -4.89
C GLY A 143 -36.84 21.83 -3.60
N PRO A 144 -36.89 21.14 -2.42
CA PRO A 144 -36.37 21.66 -1.16
C PRO A 144 -34.88 21.98 -1.24
N SER A 145 -34.38 22.98 -0.51
CA SER A 145 -32.97 23.39 -0.57
C SER A 145 -32.03 22.22 -0.21
N LEU A 146 -30.95 22.05 -1.02
CA LEU A 146 -29.88 21.10 -0.71
C LEU A 146 -29.20 21.49 0.61
N SER A 147 -28.69 20.49 1.32
CA SER A 147 -27.70 20.74 2.36
C SER A 147 -26.42 21.33 1.73
N ASP A 148 -25.60 22.00 2.56
CA ASP A 148 -24.31 22.52 2.10
C ASP A 148 -23.42 21.45 1.49
N PHE A 149 -23.46 20.23 2.07
CA PHE A 149 -22.73 19.06 1.56
C PHE A 149 -23.25 18.60 0.19
N GLU A 150 -24.55 18.45 0.02
CA GLU A 150 -25.16 18.07 -1.28
C GLU A 150 -24.90 19.12 -2.36
N SER A 151 -24.92 20.39 -1.98
CA SER A 151 -24.56 21.50 -2.86
C SER A 151 -23.10 21.42 -3.31
N SER A 152 -22.18 21.09 -2.40
CA SER A 152 -20.76 20.91 -2.72
C SER A 152 -20.53 19.73 -3.67
N ILE A 153 -21.26 18.63 -3.52
CA ILE A 153 -21.21 17.47 -4.44
C ILE A 153 -21.68 17.88 -5.85
N ASN A 154 -22.78 18.60 -5.94
CA ASN A 154 -23.31 19.09 -7.24
C ASN A 154 -22.34 20.05 -7.91
N GLU A 155 -21.78 21.00 -7.18
CA GLU A 155 -20.79 21.95 -7.71
C GLU A 155 -19.53 21.23 -8.21
N ALA A 156 -19.01 20.28 -7.44
CA ALA A 156 -17.89 19.46 -7.86
C ALA A 156 -18.21 18.61 -9.10
N PHE A 157 -19.43 18.06 -9.19
CA PHE A 157 -19.87 17.34 -10.37
C PHE A 157 -19.92 18.22 -11.61
N TYR A 158 -20.55 19.39 -11.56
CA TYR A 158 -20.63 20.29 -12.73
C TYR A 158 -19.25 20.82 -13.14
N ASN A 159 -18.35 21.07 -12.19
CA ASN A 159 -16.98 21.43 -12.46
C ASN A 159 -16.23 20.31 -13.21
N SER A 160 -16.40 19.05 -12.81
CA SER A 160 -15.79 17.91 -13.50
C SER A 160 -16.32 17.76 -14.94
N VAL A 161 -17.63 17.94 -15.15
CA VAL A 161 -18.24 17.93 -16.47
C VAL A 161 -17.68 19.04 -17.37
N GLN A 162 -17.49 20.26 -16.83
CA GLN A 162 -16.89 21.37 -17.58
C GLN A 162 -15.44 21.09 -17.98
N LEU A 163 -14.72 20.32 -17.18
CA LEU A 163 -13.35 19.89 -17.48
C LEU A 163 -13.29 18.68 -18.42
N GLY A 164 -14.44 18.13 -18.82
CA GLY A 164 -14.54 16.94 -19.68
C GLY A 164 -14.26 15.63 -18.96
N GLU A 165 -14.28 15.62 -17.63
CA GLU A 165 -14.09 14.43 -16.82
C GLU A 165 -15.42 13.64 -16.69
N GLN A 166 -15.33 12.31 -16.78
CA GLN A 166 -16.49 11.43 -16.60
C GLN A 166 -16.59 10.92 -15.17
N THR A 167 -16.99 11.79 -14.25
CA THR A 167 -17.15 11.44 -12.83
C THR A 167 -18.63 11.48 -12.44
N SER A 168 -19.13 10.51 -11.65
CA SER A 168 -20.49 10.53 -11.11
C SER A 168 -20.54 11.24 -9.74
N ARG A 169 -21.72 11.74 -9.37
CA ARG A 169 -21.96 12.31 -8.03
C ARG A 169 -21.67 11.31 -6.91
N LEU A 170 -21.97 10.02 -7.11
CA LEU A 170 -21.65 8.96 -6.16
C LEU A 170 -20.15 8.86 -5.91
N LYS A 171 -19.32 8.90 -6.96
CA LYS A 171 -17.84 8.84 -6.81
C LYS A 171 -17.28 10.07 -6.11
N ILE A 172 -17.84 11.24 -6.34
CA ILE A 172 -17.50 12.47 -5.62
C ILE A 172 -17.90 12.33 -4.15
N TRP A 173 -19.09 11.82 -3.84
CA TRP A 173 -19.55 11.56 -2.48
C TRP A 173 -18.62 10.62 -1.73
N VAL A 174 -18.20 9.52 -2.35
CA VAL A 174 -17.20 8.59 -1.80
C VAL A 174 -15.90 9.31 -1.45
N LYS A 175 -15.40 10.15 -2.37
CA LYS A 175 -14.20 10.96 -2.13
C LYS A 175 -14.37 11.86 -0.90
N GLU A 176 -15.46 12.60 -0.81
CA GLU A 176 -15.68 13.54 0.30
C GLU A 176 -15.85 12.83 1.65
N LEU A 177 -16.40 11.62 1.68
CA LEU A 177 -16.51 10.82 2.91
C LEU A 177 -15.18 10.20 3.36
N LEU A 178 -14.33 9.79 2.42
CA LEU A 178 -13.09 9.10 2.75
C LEU A 178 -11.86 10.03 2.86
N SER A 179 -11.93 11.24 2.29
CA SER A 179 -10.82 12.20 2.35
C SER A 179 -10.47 12.70 3.76
N PRO A 180 -11.44 12.90 4.69
CA PRO A 180 -11.17 13.41 6.03
C PRO A 180 -10.73 12.32 7.04
N LEU A 181 -10.54 11.06 6.61
CA LEU A 181 -10.15 9.98 7.53
C LEU A 181 -8.84 10.29 8.25
N VAL A 182 -8.83 10.09 9.56
CA VAL A 182 -7.70 10.37 10.46
C VAL A 182 -7.11 9.06 10.97
N ILE A 183 -5.80 8.98 11.02
CA ILE A 183 -5.09 7.82 11.56
C ILE A 183 -5.34 7.68 13.06
N CYS A 184 -5.70 6.47 13.50
CA CYS A 184 -5.80 6.12 14.92
C CYS A 184 -4.48 6.35 15.65
N SER A 185 -4.45 7.25 16.61
CA SER A 185 -3.23 7.60 17.36
C SER A 185 -2.61 6.38 18.06
N SER A 186 -3.45 5.46 18.57
CA SER A 186 -3.00 4.21 19.21
C SER A 186 -2.31 3.22 18.26
N LYS A 187 -2.47 3.39 16.95
CA LYS A 187 -1.91 2.51 15.92
C LYS A 187 -0.61 3.03 15.30
N ARG A 188 -0.14 4.22 15.66
CA ARG A 188 1.09 4.80 15.11
C ARG A 188 2.32 3.89 15.27
N GLY A 189 2.47 3.23 16.43
CA GLY A 189 3.56 2.29 16.65
C GLY A 189 3.50 1.05 15.74
N GLU A 190 2.29 0.56 15.45
CA GLU A 190 2.10 -0.56 14.53
C GLU A 190 2.36 -0.15 13.08
N ILE A 191 1.95 1.08 12.70
CA ILE A 191 2.24 1.65 11.37
C ILE A 191 3.75 1.80 11.17
N SER A 192 4.50 2.25 12.19
CA SER A 192 5.97 2.35 12.10
C SER A 192 6.64 0.98 11.84
N LEU A 193 6.12 -0.11 12.43
CA LEU A 193 6.58 -1.46 12.12
C LEU A 193 6.23 -1.88 10.68
N LEU A 194 5.06 -1.49 10.18
CA LEU A 194 4.68 -1.73 8.79
C LEU A 194 5.58 -0.94 7.82
N GLN A 195 5.92 0.31 8.13
CA GLN A 195 6.88 1.10 7.35
C GLN A 195 8.24 0.41 7.26
N GLU A 196 8.73 -0.13 8.37
CA GLU A 196 9.99 -0.90 8.38
C GLU A 196 9.88 -2.19 7.55
N ALA A 197 8.77 -2.93 7.68
CA ALA A 197 8.51 -4.12 6.88
C ALA A 197 8.47 -3.81 5.37
N CYS A 198 7.94 -2.64 4.99
CA CYS A 198 7.82 -2.21 3.61
C CYS A 198 9.15 -2.01 2.87
N LYS A 199 10.27 -1.91 3.57
CA LYS A 199 11.61 -1.93 2.94
C LYS A 199 11.89 -3.23 2.20
N ASN A 200 11.29 -4.33 2.65
CA ASN A 200 11.41 -5.66 2.07
C ASN A 200 10.22 -6.04 1.16
N VAL A 201 9.26 -5.14 0.93
CA VAL A 201 8.09 -5.38 0.10
C VAL A 201 8.34 -4.89 -1.33
N ALA A 202 8.13 -5.75 -2.32
CA ALA A 202 8.29 -5.40 -3.73
C ALA A 202 7.28 -4.32 -4.14
N SER A 203 6.01 -4.62 -3.96
CA SER A 203 4.90 -3.74 -4.33
C SER A 203 3.67 -4.05 -3.49
N ILE A 204 2.68 -3.17 -3.59
CA ILE A 204 1.39 -3.34 -2.93
C ILE A 204 0.30 -3.36 -4.00
N VAL A 205 -0.67 -4.28 -3.88
CA VAL A 205 -1.88 -4.30 -4.69
C VAL A 205 -3.05 -3.99 -3.76
N THR A 206 -3.97 -3.13 -4.16
CA THR A 206 -5.11 -2.77 -3.32
C THR A 206 -6.36 -2.46 -4.12
N THR A 207 -7.52 -2.83 -3.54
CA THR A 207 -8.83 -2.37 -3.99
C THR A 207 -9.30 -1.12 -3.22
N ASN A 208 -8.56 -0.66 -2.22
CA ASN A 208 -8.94 0.50 -1.40
C ASN A 208 -8.77 1.80 -2.20
N TYR A 209 -9.70 2.72 -2.01
CA TYR A 209 -9.68 4.03 -2.66
C TYR A 209 -8.84 5.06 -1.91
N ASP A 210 -8.69 4.89 -0.57
CA ASP A 210 -7.98 5.83 0.30
C ASP A 210 -6.47 5.92 -0.04
N THR A 211 -5.81 6.90 0.55
CA THR A 211 -4.39 7.20 0.31
C THR A 211 -3.47 6.77 1.46
N PHE A 212 -3.87 5.76 2.25
CA PHE A 212 -3.07 5.25 3.37
C PHE A 212 -1.68 4.79 2.92
N ILE A 213 -1.64 4.02 1.84
CA ILE A 213 -0.41 3.40 1.35
C ILE A 213 0.55 4.47 0.82
N GLU A 214 0.02 5.45 0.09
CA GLU A 214 0.80 6.55 -0.46
C GLU A 214 1.31 7.50 0.62
N GLY A 215 0.44 7.82 1.57
CA GLY A 215 0.72 8.80 2.63
C GLY A 215 1.60 8.26 3.74
N GLU A 216 1.34 7.04 4.21
CA GLU A 216 2.02 6.45 5.36
C GLU A 216 3.17 5.52 4.95
N LEU A 217 3.09 4.82 3.81
CA LEU A 217 4.07 3.83 3.40
C LEU A 217 4.97 4.29 2.23
N ASN A 218 4.69 5.46 1.66
CA ASN A 218 5.49 6.11 0.62
C ASN A 218 5.64 5.29 -0.69
N PHE A 219 4.58 4.56 -1.09
CA PHE A 219 4.55 3.87 -2.37
C PHE A 219 3.95 4.78 -3.46
N SER A 220 4.46 4.67 -4.68
CA SER A 220 3.97 5.46 -5.82
C SER A 220 2.69 4.84 -6.38
N PRO A 221 1.56 5.59 -6.48
CA PRO A 221 0.31 5.04 -6.96
C PRO A 221 0.31 4.85 -8.49
N LEU A 222 -0.18 3.70 -8.92
CA LEU A 222 -0.46 3.35 -10.30
C LEU A 222 -1.95 3.09 -10.44
N ILE A 223 -2.63 3.87 -11.28
CA ILE A 223 -4.09 3.87 -11.43
C ILE A 223 -4.46 3.56 -12.88
N GLY A 224 -5.36 2.61 -13.09
CA GLY A 224 -5.85 2.28 -14.43
C GLY A 224 -4.72 1.81 -15.36
N ASN A 225 -4.57 2.45 -16.52
CA ASN A 225 -3.57 2.05 -17.52
C ASN A 225 -2.12 2.27 -17.09
N ASP A 226 -1.87 3.11 -16.08
CA ASP A 226 -0.51 3.33 -15.56
C ASP A 226 0.08 2.04 -14.98
N ILE A 227 -0.78 1.11 -14.54
CA ILE A 227 -0.38 -0.23 -14.09
C ILE A 227 0.41 -0.98 -15.17
N LEU A 228 0.10 -0.79 -16.45
CA LEU A 228 0.78 -1.46 -17.57
C LEU A 228 2.18 -0.92 -17.84
N LEU A 229 2.45 0.31 -17.41
CA LEU A 229 3.73 0.99 -17.61
C LEU A 229 4.68 0.81 -16.42
N SER A 230 4.27 0.05 -15.42
CA SER A 230 4.89 0.05 -14.11
C SER A 230 6.12 -0.83 -13.98
N ASN A 231 7.01 -0.33 -13.17
CA ASN A 231 8.01 -1.10 -12.46
C ASN A 231 7.35 -1.85 -11.27
N PRO A 232 7.61 -3.16 -11.06
CA PRO A 232 7.01 -3.92 -9.97
C PRO A 232 7.46 -3.47 -8.57
N TYR A 233 8.56 -2.73 -8.42
CA TYR A 233 9.11 -2.37 -7.12
C TYR A 233 8.63 -1.00 -6.62
N GLN A 234 8.26 -0.92 -5.33
CA GLN A 234 7.86 0.30 -4.61
C GLN A 234 6.68 1.05 -5.26
N SER A 235 5.80 0.31 -5.94
CA SER A 235 4.57 0.82 -6.52
C SER A 235 3.35 0.26 -5.81
N VAL A 236 2.27 1.04 -5.71
CA VAL A 236 0.96 0.54 -5.31
C VAL A 236 0.01 0.50 -6.50
N TYR A 237 -0.47 -0.70 -6.81
CA TYR A 237 -1.44 -0.96 -7.87
C TYR A 237 -2.85 -0.73 -7.32
N LYS A 238 -3.43 0.42 -7.62
CA LYS A 238 -4.80 0.81 -7.21
C LYS A 238 -5.80 0.26 -8.22
N ILE A 239 -6.10 -1.03 -8.12
CA ILE A 239 -6.86 -1.75 -9.15
C ILE A 239 -8.33 -1.33 -9.24
N HIS A 240 -8.91 -0.73 -8.20
CA HIS A 240 -10.25 -0.16 -8.20
C HIS A 240 -10.25 1.39 -8.19
N GLY A 241 -9.14 2.03 -8.56
CA GLY A 241 -9.04 3.48 -8.60
C GLY A 241 -8.62 4.13 -7.29
N CYS A 242 -8.63 5.45 -7.23
CA CYS A 242 -8.11 6.25 -6.11
C CYS A 242 -8.92 7.52 -5.89
N LEU A 243 -9.03 7.96 -4.63
CA LEU A 243 -9.67 9.23 -4.25
C LEU A 243 -9.04 10.46 -4.92
N THR A 244 -7.75 10.39 -5.27
CA THR A 244 -7.06 11.49 -5.98
C THR A 244 -7.58 11.71 -7.40
N ASN A 245 -8.19 10.65 -8.00
CA ASN A 245 -8.88 10.70 -9.28
C ASN A 245 -10.23 9.97 -9.18
N PRO A 246 -11.30 10.64 -8.73
CA PRO A 246 -12.59 10.00 -8.53
C PRO A 246 -13.17 9.32 -9.78
N ALA A 247 -12.85 9.82 -10.98
CA ALA A 247 -13.28 9.19 -12.23
C ALA A 247 -12.74 7.76 -12.39
N SER A 248 -11.60 7.46 -11.78
CA SER A 248 -10.97 6.13 -11.81
C SER A 248 -11.64 5.10 -10.89
N ILE A 249 -12.48 5.53 -9.95
CA ILE A 249 -13.09 4.65 -8.95
C ILE A 249 -14.02 3.65 -9.64
N ILE A 250 -13.86 2.37 -9.32
CA ILE A 250 -14.69 1.26 -9.79
C ILE A 250 -15.63 0.89 -8.65
N LEU A 251 -16.92 1.16 -8.83
CA LEU A 251 -17.92 1.03 -7.78
C LEU A 251 -19.26 0.46 -8.29
N THR A 252 -19.70 0.89 -9.47
CA THR A 252 -21.00 0.48 -10.06
C THR A 252 -20.85 -0.72 -10.99
N ASP A 253 -21.97 -1.33 -11.31
CA ASP A 253 -22.07 -2.44 -12.27
C ASP A 253 -21.49 -2.07 -13.65
N GLU A 254 -21.71 -0.81 -14.07
CA GLU A 254 -21.18 -0.25 -15.31
C GLU A 254 -19.64 -0.11 -15.23
N ASP A 255 -19.13 0.33 -14.09
CA ASP A 255 -17.68 0.43 -13.87
C ASP A 255 -17.03 -0.97 -13.96
N TYR A 256 -17.63 -1.99 -13.32
CA TYR A 256 -17.13 -3.37 -13.38
C TYR A 256 -17.17 -3.96 -14.78
N LYS A 257 -18.25 -3.72 -15.55
CA LYS A 257 -18.32 -4.16 -16.95
C LYS A 257 -17.25 -3.51 -17.83
N GLN A 258 -16.98 -2.21 -17.64
CA GLN A 258 -15.91 -1.52 -18.35
C GLN A 258 -14.53 -2.03 -17.91
N PHE A 259 -14.37 -2.30 -16.64
CA PHE A 259 -13.16 -2.84 -16.05
C PHE A 259 -12.87 -4.23 -16.60
N ASP A 260 -13.81 -5.15 -16.62
CA ASP A 260 -13.64 -6.51 -17.14
C ASP A 260 -13.22 -6.52 -18.62
N ASN A 261 -13.78 -5.61 -19.43
CA ASN A 261 -13.46 -5.50 -20.86
C ASN A 261 -12.06 -4.92 -21.17
N ARG A 262 -11.49 -4.12 -20.25
CA ARG A 262 -10.18 -3.43 -20.43
C ARG A 262 -9.06 -4.05 -19.62
N TYR A 263 -9.39 -4.98 -18.74
CA TYR A 263 -8.53 -5.42 -17.65
C TYR A 263 -7.66 -6.64 -17.95
N GLU A 264 -7.85 -7.30 -19.09
CA GLU A 264 -7.11 -8.53 -19.42
C GLU A 264 -5.58 -8.37 -19.33
N LEU A 265 -5.03 -7.26 -19.80
CA LEU A 265 -3.60 -6.99 -19.74
C LEU A 265 -3.12 -6.73 -18.30
N ILE A 266 -3.91 -5.97 -17.53
CA ILE A 266 -3.60 -5.71 -16.10
C ILE A 266 -3.66 -7.01 -15.30
N GLN A 267 -4.65 -7.86 -15.57
CA GLN A 267 -4.75 -9.19 -14.96
C GLN A 267 -3.56 -10.06 -15.30
N ALA A 268 -3.11 -10.08 -16.56
CA ALA A 268 -1.92 -10.82 -16.96
C ALA A 268 -0.67 -10.35 -16.20
N GLN A 269 -0.53 -9.04 -16.00
CA GLN A 269 0.57 -8.47 -15.21
C GLN A 269 0.48 -8.85 -13.73
N LEU A 270 -0.72 -8.78 -13.12
CA LEU A 270 -0.93 -9.22 -11.74
C LEU A 270 -0.68 -10.72 -11.58
N ILE A 271 -1.12 -11.56 -12.52
CA ILE A 271 -0.85 -13.00 -12.51
C ILE A 271 0.67 -13.25 -12.55
N SER A 272 1.39 -12.55 -13.42
CA SER A 272 2.86 -12.63 -13.46
C SER A 272 3.49 -12.27 -12.12
N LEU A 273 3.03 -11.18 -11.50
CA LEU A 273 3.49 -10.74 -10.17
C LEU A 273 3.24 -11.82 -9.11
N PHE A 274 2.08 -12.48 -9.12
CA PHE A 274 1.69 -13.50 -8.15
C PHE A 274 2.40 -14.85 -8.35
N ILE A 275 2.80 -15.19 -9.57
CA ILE A 275 3.57 -16.41 -9.84
C ILE A 275 5.03 -16.27 -9.37
N HIS A 276 5.57 -15.05 -9.45
CA HIS A 276 6.99 -14.81 -9.18
C HIS A 276 7.32 -14.38 -7.76
N ASN A 277 6.32 -13.85 -7.01
CA ASN A 277 6.53 -13.31 -5.68
C ASN A 277 5.65 -14.02 -4.63
N PRO A 278 6.10 -14.10 -3.37
CA PRO A 278 5.20 -14.40 -2.27
C PRO A 278 4.11 -13.34 -2.14
N ILE A 279 2.86 -13.76 -1.88
CA ILE A 279 1.71 -12.86 -1.76
C ILE A 279 1.15 -12.95 -0.36
N ILE A 280 1.01 -11.80 0.30
CA ILE A 280 0.42 -11.70 1.64
C ILE A 280 -0.88 -10.92 1.54
N PHE A 281 -2.00 -11.61 1.69
CA PHE A 281 -3.33 -11.00 1.73
C PHE A 281 -3.62 -10.48 3.13
N MET A 282 -3.96 -9.20 3.25
CA MET A 282 -4.28 -8.54 4.52
C MET A 282 -5.52 -7.65 4.37
N GLY A 283 -6.41 -7.68 5.37
CA GLY A 283 -7.60 -6.83 5.36
C GLY A 283 -8.72 -7.31 4.43
N TYR A 284 -8.66 -8.56 3.99
CA TYR A 284 -9.73 -9.26 3.28
C TYR A 284 -10.26 -10.41 4.12
N GLY A 285 -11.56 -10.68 4.01
CA GLY A 285 -12.09 -11.99 4.38
C GLY A 285 -11.72 -13.01 3.29
N ILE A 286 -11.46 -14.25 3.66
CA ILE A 286 -11.19 -15.33 2.67
C ILE A 286 -12.38 -15.57 1.75
N GLN A 287 -13.60 -15.27 2.22
CA GLN A 287 -14.83 -15.33 1.45
C GLN A 287 -15.07 -14.12 0.54
N ASP A 288 -14.11 -13.17 0.50
CA ASP A 288 -14.22 -12.00 -0.36
C ASP A 288 -14.21 -12.43 -1.84
N GLU A 289 -15.23 -12.01 -2.59
CA GLU A 289 -15.39 -12.37 -3.99
C GLU A 289 -14.20 -11.95 -4.86
N ASN A 290 -13.55 -10.83 -4.54
CA ASN A 290 -12.41 -10.37 -5.32
C ASN A 290 -11.22 -11.32 -5.15
N ILE A 291 -11.00 -11.84 -3.92
CA ILE A 291 -9.97 -12.83 -3.66
C ILE A 291 -10.31 -14.15 -4.35
N GLN A 292 -11.56 -14.61 -4.25
CA GLN A 292 -12.00 -15.85 -4.90
C GLN A 292 -11.89 -15.76 -6.43
N LYS A 293 -12.32 -14.66 -7.04
CA LYS A 293 -12.19 -14.41 -8.49
C LYS A 293 -10.70 -14.37 -8.90
N LEU A 294 -9.86 -13.73 -8.13
CA LEU A 294 -8.41 -13.68 -8.37
C LEU A 294 -7.77 -15.06 -8.30
N LEU A 295 -8.01 -15.81 -7.22
CA LEU A 295 -7.49 -17.16 -7.05
C LEU A 295 -8.02 -18.10 -8.15
N SER A 296 -9.32 -18.04 -8.47
CA SER A 296 -9.92 -18.79 -9.56
C SER A 296 -9.19 -18.54 -10.89
N ARG A 297 -8.86 -17.29 -11.20
CA ARG A 297 -8.11 -16.95 -12.42
C ARG A 297 -6.66 -17.46 -12.40
N ILE A 298 -5.93 -17.29 -11.30
CA ILE A 298 -4.57 -17.80 -11.17
C ILE A 298 -4.55 -19.31 -11.40
N PHE A 299 -5.43 -20.03 -10.71
CA PHE A 299 -5.51 -21.49 -10.80
C PHE A 299 -6.24 -22.01 -12.05
N SER A 300 -6.81 -21.13 -12.89
CA SER A 300 -7.22 -21.50 -14.26
C SER A 300 -6.04 -21.65 -15.21
N TYR A 301 -4.96 -20.93 -14.97
CA TYR A 301 -3.73 -21.05 -15.77
C TYR A 301 -2.73 -22.06 -15.17
N VAL A 302 -2.82 -22.31 -13.89
CA VAL A 302 -1.89 -23.16 -13.14
C VAL A 302 -2.70 -24.22 -12.40
N THR A 303 -2.64 -25.48 -12.86
CA THR A 303 -3.35 -26.59 -12.20
C THR A 303 -2.86 -26.74 -10.75
N PRO A 304 -3.77 -26.74 -9.72
CA PRO A 304 -3.39 -26.80 -8.31
C PRO A 304 -2.47 -27.97 -7.94
N GLU A 305 -2.69 -29.15 -8.57
CA GLU A 305 -1.94 -30.37 -8.32
C GLU A 305 -0.56 -30.37 -9.00
N SER A 306 -0.31 -29.46 -9.94
CA SER A 306 0.99 -29.34 -10.60
C SER A 306 2.07 -28.83 -9.64
N GLU A 307 3.34 -29.12 -9.94
CA GLU A 307 4.47 -28.60 -9.15
C GLU A 307 4.49 -27.05 -9.10
N LEU A 308 4.10 -26.40 -10.21
CA LEU A 308 3.96 -24.94 -10.25
C LEU A 308 2.79 -24.48 -9.36
N GLY A 309 1.63 -25.17 -9.43
CA GLY A 309 0.46 -24.86 -8.60
C GLY A 309 0.76 -24.96 -7.12
N LYS A 310 1.41 -26.02 -6.69
CA LYS A 310 1.84 -26.20 -5.30
C LYS A 310 2.79 -25.08 -4.87
N ARG A 311 3.79 -24.75 -5.70
CA ARG A 311 4.74 -23.68 -5.40
C ARG A 311 4.08 -22.30 -5.29
N VAL A 312 3.09 -22.02 -6.14
CA VAL A 312 2.30 -20.79 -6.08
C VAL A 312 1.47 -20.77 -4.78
N ALA A 313 0.79 -21.87 -4.46
CA ALA A 313 0.00 -21.98 -3.23
C ALA A 313 0.88 -21.88 -1.96
N ASP A 314 2.10 -22.42 -1.99
CA ASP A 314 3.07 -22.33 -0.88
C ASP A 314 3.54 -20.90 -0.62
N ASN A 315 3.57 -20.07 -1.66
CA ASN A 315 3.96 -18.66 -1.57
C ASN A 315 2.83 -17.74 -1.10
N PHE A 316 1.59 -18.22 -0.96
CA PHE A 316 0.46 -17.41 -0.53
C PHE A 316 0.27 -17.50 0.98
N LEU A 317 0.07 -16.36 1.63
CA LEU A 317 -0.29 -16.23 3.04
C LEU A 317 -1.55 -15.36 3.15
N CYS A 318 -2.62 -15.92 3.72
CA CYS A 318 -3.85 -15.20 4.04
C CYS A 318 -3.85 -14.81 5.51
N VAL A 319 -3.76 -13.51 5.82
CA VAL A 319 -3.84 -13.01 7.19
C VAL A 319 -5.29 -12.65 7.50
N GLN A 320 -5.90 -13.43 8.37
CA GLN A 320 -7.26 -13.22 8.87
C GLN A 320 -7.22 -12.50 10.21
N PHE A 321 -7.99 -11.43 10.30
CA PHE A 321 -8.18 -10.75 11.57
C PHE A 321 -9.02 -11.60 12.52
N GLU A 322 -8.50 -11.87 13.71
CA GLU A 322 -9.17 -12.55 14.82
C GLU A 322 -8.96 -11.70 16.07
N GLU A 323 -10.02 -11.03 16.50
CA GLU A 323 -9.98 -10.03 17.57
C GLU A 323 -9.33 -10.58 18.86
N GLY A 324 -8.33 -9.86 19.36
CA GLY A 324 -7.58 -10.22 20.59
C GLY A 324 -6.65 -11.43 20.48
N SER A 325 -6.60 -12.11 19.33
CA SER A 325 -5.72 -13.26 19.13
C SER A 325 -4.26 -12.79 18.97
N LYS A 326 -3.35 -13.44 19.71
CA LYS A 326 -1.89 -13.26 19.60
C LYS A 326 -1.21 -14.43 18.91
N ASN A 327 -1.98 -15.20 18.13
CA ASN A 327 -1.47 -16.34 17.43
C ASN A 327 -0.43 -15.93 16.38
N THR A 328 0.69 -16.65 16.33
CA THR A 328 1.77 -16.50 15.34
C THR A 328 1.94 -17.75 14.48
N GLU A 329 1.10 -18.76 14.67
CA GLU A 329 1.19 -20.01 13.93
C GLU A 329 0.46 -19.92 12.59
N VAL A 330 1.18 -20.19 11.52
CA VAL A 330 0.66 -20.36 10.17
C VAL A 330 0.20 -21.79 10.01
N VAL A 331 -1.04 -21.98 9.61
CA VAL A 331 -1.66 -23.28 9.34
C VAL A 331 -2.04 -23.39 7.87
N ARG A 332 -2.18 -24.60 7.37
CA ARG A 332 -2.64 -24.85 6.01
C ARG A 332 -4.12 -25.17 6.02
N GLU A 333 -4.92 -24.38 5.27
CA GLU A 333 -6.37 -24.56 5.14
C GLU A 333 -6.76 -24.79 3.68
N VAL A 334 -7.81 -25.59 3.46
CA VAL A 334 -8.35 -25.86 2.11
C VAL A 334 -9.47 -24.87 1.80
N PHE A 335 -9.35 -24.19 0.67
CA PHE A 335 -10.33 -23.27 0.14
C PHE A 335 -11.04 -23.88 -1.05
N HIS A 336 -12.37 -23.78 -1.04
CA HIS A 336 -13.23 -24.23 -2.12
C HIS A 336 -13.55 -23.04 -3.04
N ILE A 337 -13.07 -23.08 -4.27
CA ILE A 337 -13.25 -22.00 -5.25
C ILE A 337 -14.10 -22.52 -6.41
N GLN A 338 -15.09 -21.74 -6.84
CA GLN A 338 -15.87 -22.06 -8.02
C GLN A 338 -15.14 -21.60 -9.29
N GLN A 339 -14.94 -22.54 -10.23
CA GLN A 339 -14.30 -22.26 -11.51
C GLN A 339 -15.04 -22.95 -12.65
N ALA A 340 -15.58 -22.17 -13.58
CA ALA A 340 -16.27 -22.69 -14.77
C ALA A 340 -17.34 -23.78 -14.47
N GLY A 341 -18.03 -23.66 -13.33
CA GLY A 341 -19.05 -24.63 -12.88
C GLY A 341 -18.51 -25.85 -12.15
N ALA A 342 -17.20 -25.93 -11.90
CA ALA A 342 -16.57 -26.95 -11.08
C ALA A 342 -15.99 -26.32 -9.79
N GLN A 343 -16.03 -27.08 -8.69
CA GLN A 343 -15.35 -26.70 -7.45
C GLN A 343 -13.90 -27.18 -7.52
N ILE A 344 -12.98 -26.27 -7.21
CA ILE A 344 -11.54 -26.56 -7.09
C ILE A 344 -11.12 -26.35 -5.65
N ASP A 345 -10.37 -27.29 -5.11
CA ASP A 345 -9.83 -27.24 -3.77
C ASP A 345 -8.38 -26.75 -3.81
N ILE A 346 -8.12 -25.61 -3.15
CA ILE A 346 -6.79 -25.01 -3.08
C ILE A 346 -6.35 -24.94 -1.63
N SER A 347 -5.18 -25.48 -1.32
CA SER A 347 -4.61 -25.44 0.02
C SER A 347 -3.69 -24.23 0.15
N LEU A 348 -4.05 -23.25 1.00
CA LEU A 348 -3.31 -22.01 1.23
C LEU A 348 -2.84 -21.90 2.69
N ASN A 349 -1.80 -21.11 2.92
CA ASN A 349 -1.33 -20.81 4.27
C ASN A 349 -2.18 -19.69 4.88
N VAL A 350 -2.58 -19.86 6.13
CA VAL A 350 -3.45 -18.93 6.87
C VAL A 350 -2.83 -18.59 8.22
N LEU A 351 -2.82 -17.32 8.55
CA LEU A 351 -2.50 -16.79 9.87
C LEU A 351 -3.75 -16.09 10.43
N LYS A 352 -4.33 -16.61 11.52
CA LYS A 352 -5.47 -15.99 12.22
C LYS A 352 -4.95 -15.24 13.43
N THR A 353 -4.97 -13.89 13.39
CA THR A 353 -4.36 -13.09 14.45
C THR A 353 -4.90 -11.67 14.51
N ASP A 354 -4.74 -11.01 15.66
CA ASP A 354 -4.78 -9.55 15.82
C ASP A 354 -3.38 -8.96 16.00
N ASP A 355 -2.35 -9.79 16.18
CA ASP A 355 -0.96 -9.35 16.34
C ASP A 355 -0.27 -9.12 14.99
N PHE A 356 -0.68 -8.06 14.30
CA PHE A 356 -0.03 -7.64 13.05
C PHE A 356 1.41 -7.16 13.29
N ALA A 357 1.73 -6.74 14.51
CA ALA A 357 3.09 -6.31 14.85
C ALA A 357 4.11 -7.45 14.72
N SER A 358 3.74 -8.69 15.08
CA SER A 358 4.61 -9.87 14.90
C SER A 358 4.83 -10.19 13.43
N LEU A 359 3.81 -10.09 12.57
CA LEU A 359 3.93 -10.22 11.12
C LEU A 359 4.89 -9.17 10.54
N TYR A 360 4.71 -7.89 10.90
CA TYR A 360 5.54 -6.80 10.39
C TYR A 360 6.99 -6.93 10.83
N LYS A 361 7.24 -7.33 12.08
CA LYS A 361 8.59 -7.62 12.57
C LYS A 361 9.24 -8.79 11.84
N ALA A 362 8.47 -9.83 11.48
CA ALA A 362 8.96 -10.95 10.68
C ALA A 362 9.38 -10.48 9.28
N LEU A 363 8.54 -9.66 8.62
CA LEU A 363 8.83 -9.07 7.32
C LEU A 363 10.05 -8.14 7.36
N ALA A 364 10.17 -7.30 8.39
CA ALA A 364 11.30 -6.41 8.56
C ALA A 364 12.64 -7.16 8.75
N LYS A 365 12.58 -8.38 9.32
CA LYS A 365 13.76 -9.24 9.51
C LYS A 365 14.12 -10.07 8.27
N LEU A 366 13.31 -10.03 7.22
CA LEU A 366 13.59 -10.75 5.98
C LEU A 366 14.89 -10.21 5.35
N GLN A 367 15.91 -11.06 5.28
CA GLN A 367 17.22 -10.71 4.70
C GLN A 367 17.29 -11.25 3.28
N LEU A 368 17.06 -10.36 2.33
CA LEU A 368 17.29 -10.63 0.92
C LEU A 368 18.59 -9.94 0.48
N PRO A 369 19.27 -10.44 -0.56
CA PRO A 369 20.57 -9.91 -0.99
C PRO A 369 20.54 -8.41 -1.32
N VAL A 370 19.39 -7.91 -1.78
CA VAL A 370 19.19 -6.50 -2.18
C VAL A 370 17.82 -6.05 -1.69
N GLU A 371 17.71 -4.88 -1.08
CA GLU A 371 16.41 -4.31 -0.70
C GLU A 371 15.56 -3.98 -1.94
N ALA A 372 14.22 -4.02 -1.80
CA ALA A 372 13.29 -3.78 -2.91
C ALA A 372 13.48 -2.40 -3.56
N ILE A 373 13.81 -1.38 -2.78
CA ILE A 373 14.06 -0.03 -3.30
C ILE A 373 15.30 0.06 -4.19
N HIS A 374 16.32 -0.72 -3.90
CA HIS A 374 17.52 -0.78 -4.75
C HIS A 374 17.24 -1.50 -6.07
N LEU A 375 16.38 -2.52 -6.06
CA LEU A 375 15.94 -3.18 -7.30
C LEU A 375 15.19 -2.22 -8.22
N LYS A 376 14.29 -1.38 -7.68
CA LYS A 376 13.63 -0.31 -8.45
C LYS A 376 14.65 0.58 -9.18
N ARG A 377 15.70 0.98 -8.49
CA ARG A 377 16.76 1.85 -9.05
C ARG A 377 17.55 1.17 -10.15
N VAL A 378 17.94 -0.10 -9.94
CA VAL A 378 18.64 -0.90 -10.93
C VAL A 378 17.77 -1.07 -12.18
N GLU A 379 16.49 -1.38 -12.01
CA GLU A 379 15.57 -1.56 -13.12
C GLU A 379 15.35 -0.26 -13.91
N HIS A 380 15.21 0.89 -13.25
CA HIS A 380 15.18 2.21 -13.91
C HIS A 380 16.46 2.49 -14.71
N ALA A 381 17.62 2.12 -14.17
CA ALA A 381 18.88 2.24 -14.88
C ALA A 381 18.91 1.35 -16.13
N PHE A 382 18.45 0.10 -16.03
CA PHE A 382 18.33 -0.81 -17.19
C PHE A 382 17.34 -0.31 -18.23
N LEU A 383 16.21 0.27 -17.84
CA LEU A 383 15.26 0.88 -18.77
C LEU A 383 15.90 2.05 -19.54
N ARG A 384 16.69 2.89 -18.88
CA ARG A 384 17.44 3.97 -19.55
C ARG A 384 18.46 3.43 -20.54
N ILE A 385 19.18 2.35 -20.22
CA ILE A 385 20.08 1.67 -21.15
C ILE A 385 19.32 1.20 -22.38
N LYS A 386 18.16 0.58 -22.19
CA LYS A 386 17.31 0.04 -23.26
C LYS A 386 16.76 1.12 -24.18
N LEU A 387 16.56 2.33 -23.67
CA LEU A 387 16.09 3.51 -24.41
C LEU A 387 17.23 4.25 -25.15
N GLY A 388 18.47 3.74 -25.15
CA GLY A 388 19.59 4.27 -25.92
C GLY A 388 20.53 5.20 -25.14
N GLY A 389 20.46 5.20 -23.79
CA GLY A 389 21.45 5.88 -22.96
C GLY A 389 22.78 5.12 -22.92
N GLU A 390 23.90 5.81 -23.14
CA GLU A 390 25.23 5.24 -22.92
C GLU A 390 25.47 5.10 -21.40
N ILE A 391 25.40 3.87 -20.90
CA ILE A 391 25.70 3.54 -19.51
C ILE A 391 26.79 2.48 -19.48
N ALA A 392 27.86 2.72 -18.73
CA ALA A 392 28.85 1.71 -18.43
C ALA A 392 28.44 0.98 -17.15
N VAL A 393 28.59 -0.33 -17.14
CA VAL A 393 28.39 -1.19 -15.97
C VAL A 393 29.74 -1.69 -15.53
N LYS A 394 30.14 -1.33 -14.31
CA LYS A 394 31.36 -1.85 -13.68
C LYS A 394 30.96 -2.82 -12.57
N LEU A 395 31.33 -4.07 -12.71
CA LEU A 395 31.28 -5.05 -11.62
C LEU A 395 32.55 -4.90 -10.80
N VAL A 396 32.39 -4.61 -9.52
CA VAL A 396 33.48 -4.54 -8.56
C VAL A 396 33.41 -5.79 -7.70
N GLY A 397 34.35 -6.70 -7.93
CA GLY A 397 34.48 -7.98 -7.22
C GLY A 397 34.67 -9.17 -8.16
N ASP A 398 35.18 -10.26 -7.62
CA ASP A 398 35.35 -11.53 -8.33
C ASP A 398 34.06 -12.33 -8.26
N LEU A 399 33.35 -12.45 -9.38
CA LEU A 399 32.01 -13.07 -9.48
C LEU A 399 31.93 -14.53 -9.02
N GLU A 400 33.08 -15.22 -8.95
CA GLU A 400 33.14 -16.63 -8.58
C GLU A 400 33.22 -16.88 -7.07
N ASN A 401 33.62 -15.85 -6.27
CA ASN A 401 33.91 -16.00 -4.83
C ASN A 401 33.24 -14.97 -3.91
N VAL A 402 32.36 -14.09 -4.43
CA VAL A 402 31.73 -13.04 -3.64
C VAL A 402 30.41 -13.54 -3.06
N ASP A 403 30.30 -13.51 -1.74
CA ASP A 403 28.99 -13.60 -1.07
C ASP A 403 28.08 -12.50 -1.64
N ASN A 404 26.83 -12.83 -2.00
CA ASN A 404 25.84 -11.89 -2.59
C ASN A 404 25.66 -10.59 -1.77
N ARG A 405 26.17 -10.55 -0.54
CA ARG A 405 26.16 -9.36 0.35
C ARG A 405 27.27 -8.35 0.02
N GLU A 406 28.29 -8.77 -0.72
CA GLU A 406 29.45 -7.95 -1.05
C GLU A 406 29.49 -7.51 -2.52
N LEU A 407 28.45 -7.89 -3.30
CA LEU A 407 28.35 -7.49 -4.70
C LEU A 407 27.99 -6.01 -4.81
N VAL A 408 28.90 -5.21 -5.33
CA VAL A 408 28.67 -3.80 -5.66
C VAL A 408 28.49 -3.68 -7.18
N LEU A 409 27.28 -3.31 -7.61
CA LEU A 409 26.96 -3.00 -9.00
C LEU A 409 26.93 -1.47 -9.15
N ALA A 410 27.96 -0.89 -9.78
CA ALA A 410 27.95 0.51 -10.15
C ALA A 410 27.42 0.69 -11.59
N ILE A 411 26.37 1.49 -11.76
CA ILE A 411 25.77 1.80 -13.06
C ILE A 411 25.80 3.32 -13.24
N GLY A 412 26.43 3.80 -14.29
CA GLY A 412 26.53 5.23 -14.55
C GLY A 412 27.11 5.54 -15.94
N PRO A 413 27.21 6.82 -16.36
CA PRO A 413 27.89 7.24 -17.57
C PRO A 413 29.32 6.73 -17.58
N ARG A 414 29.81 6.34 -18.77
CA ARG A 414 31.11 5.66 -18.94
C ARG A 414 32.31 6.46 -18.41
N ASP A 415 32.24 7.77 -18.51
CA ASP A 415 33.25 8.72 -18.05
C ASP A 415 33.29 8.90 -16.51
N ARG A 416 32.31 8.37 -15.79
CA ARG A 416 32.17 8.51 -14.32
C ARG A 416 32.44 7.23 -13.53
N ILE A 417 32.47 6.07 -14.16
CA ILE A 417 32.69 4.79 -13.45
C ILE A 417 34.11 4.66 -12.92
N ASP A 418 35.04 5.46 -13.43
CA ASP A 418 36.45 5.47 -12.96
C ASP A 418 36.69 6.41 -11.76
N VAL A 419 35.68 7.18 -11.34
CA VAL A 419 35.76 8.01 -10.15
C VAL A 419 35.42 7.16 -8.93
N SER A 420 36.19 7.27 -7.86
CA SER A 420 35.83 6.66 -6.58
C SER A 420 34.47 7.22 -6.14
N LEU A 421 33.45 6.36 -6.06
CA LEU A 421 32.13 6.71 -5.52
C LEU A 421 32.26 6.77 -4.00
N ASP A 422 32.62 7.92 -3.46
CA ASP A 422 32.84 8.06 -2.03
C ASP A 422 31.51 8.11 -1.25
N LYS A 423 30.44 8.67 -1.86
CA LYS A 423 29.14 8.80 -1.17
C LYS A 423 27.95 8.86 -2.13
N ILE A 424 26.89 8.08 -1.83
CA ILE A 424 25.60 8.12 -2.54
C ILE A 424 24.55 8.64 -1.56
N TYR A 425 23.87 9.73 -1.92
CA TYR A 425 22.83 10.33 -1.08
C TYR A 425 21.43 10.09 -1.65
N ARG A 426 20.53 9.60 -0.79
CA ARG A 426 19.07 9.64 -1.06
C ARG A 426 18.56 11.07 -0.89
N VAL A 427 17.37 11.37 -1.40
CA VAL A 427 16.77 12.71 -1.33
C VAL A 427 16.73 13.27 0.10
N ALA A 428 16.29 12.46 1.08
CA ALA A 428 16.23 12.89 2.47
C ALA A 428 17.61 13.16 3.05
N GLU A 429 18.57 12.29 2.79
CA GLU A 429 19.98 12.41 3.21
C GLU A 429 20.66 13.61 2.54
N ALA A 430 20.40 13.79 1.22
CA ALA A 430 20.92 14.94 0.48
C ALA A 430 20.41 16.27 1.03
N ILE A 431 19.13 16.35 1.40
CA ILE A 431 18.57 17.54 2.03
C ILE A 431 19.20 17.77 3.40
N GLN A 432 19.37 16.71 4.20
CA GLN A 432 19.98 16.78 5.53
C GLN A 432 21.45 17.16 5.48
N SER A 433 22.21 16.60 4.54
CA SER A 433 23.65 16.87 4.34
C SER A 433 23.89 17.99 3.32
N TYR A 434 22.94 18.88 3.09
CA TYR A 434 23.00 19.90 2.05
C TYR A 434 24.28 20.73 2.08
N PHE A 435 24.69 21.24 3.24
CA PHE A 435 25.89 22.07 3.38
C PHE A 435 27.17 21.28 3.16
N GLU A 436 27.24 20.03 3.66
CA GLU A 436 28.34 19.12 3.37
C GLU A 436 28.49 18.88 1.86
N ILE A 437 27.37 18.59 1.19
CA ILE A 437 27.31 18.30 -0.26
C ILE A 437 27.73 19.52 -1.08
N THR A 438 27.24 20.72 -0.73
CA THR A 438 27.42 21.92 -1.56
C THR A 438 28.69 22.72 -1.22
N GLU A 439 29.27 22.55 -0.03
CA GLU A 439 30.40 23.35 0.44
C GLU A 439 31.70 22.53 0.60
N GLU A 440 31.62 21.22 0.90
CA GLU A 440 32.79 20.40 1.22
C GLU A 440 33.20 19.44 0.09
N PHE A 441 32.22 18.86 -0.63
CA PHE A 441 32.51 17.88 -1.69
C PHE A 441 32.76 18.55 -3.03
N LYS A 442 33.87 18.14 -3.69
CA LYS A 442 34.22 18.59 -5.03
C LYS A 442 34.02 17.53 -6.11
N SER A 443 33.92 16.25 -5.74
CA SER A 443 33.72 15.13 -6.67
C SER A 443 33.34 13.87 -5.88
N GLY A 444 32.89 12.82 -6.58
CA GLY A 444 32.63 11.51 -5.96
C GLY A 444 31.26 11.37 -5.29
N VAL A 445 30.36 12.35 -5.44
CA VAL A 445 29.01 12.31 -4.87
C VAL A 445 27.97 12.03 -5.95
N VAL A 446 27.06 11.13 -5.66
CA VAL A 446 25.86 10.88 -6.49
C VAL A 446 24.63 11.19 -5.66
N ILE A 447 23.75 12.05 -6.19
CA ILE A 447 22.48 12.40 -5.59
C ILE A 447 21.36 11.69 -6.37
N LEU A 448 20.61 10.82 -5.70
CA LEU A 448 19.50 10.09 -6.30
C LEU A 448 18.25 10.99 -6.28
N THR A 449 17.83 11.48 -7.45
CA THR A 449 16.75 12.47 -7.57
C THR A 449 15.40 11.86 -7.95
N ASP A 450 15.32 10.54 -8.16
CA ASP A 450 14.09 9.84 -8.60
C ASP A 450 12.91 10.04 -7.65
N ASP A 451 13.16 10.12 -6.36
CA ASP A 451 12.14 10.26 -5.32
C ASP A 451 11.67 11.72 -5.14
N VAL A 452 12.21 12.69 -5.91
CA VAL A 452 11.74 14.08 -5.85
C VAL A 452 10.46 14.21 -6.65
N ASN A 453 9.33 14.28 -5.94
CA ASN A 453 8.03 14.51 -6.56
C ASN A 453 7.77 16.01 -6.84
N ARG A 454 6.79 16.34 -7.70
CA ARG A 454 6.47 17.70 -8.16
C ARG A 454 6.07 18.69 -7.05
N LYS A 455 5.77 18.24 -5.84
CA LYS A 455 5.38 19.10 -4.70
C LYS A 455 6.48 19.17 -3.63
N MET A 456 7.58 18.47 -3.83
CA MET A 456 8.66 18.42 -2.86
C MET A 456 9.57 19.65 -3.00
N PHE A 457 9.79 20.35 -1.90
CA PHE A 457 10.83 21.36 -1.79
C PHE A 457 12.19 20.67 -1.72
N PHE A 458 12.95 20.74 -2.81
CA PHE A 458 14.28 20.20 -2.97
C PHE A 458 15.24 21.31 -3.39
N PRO A 459 16.38 21.53 -2.70
CA PRO A 459 17.32 22.62 -2.97
C PRO A 459 18.22 22.25 -4.16
N ALA A 460 17.67 22.37 -5.38
CA ALA A 460 18.27 21.83 -6.59
C ALA A 460 19.42 22.69 -7.13
N LYS A 461 19.36 24.02 -6.97
CA LYS A 461 20.33 24.91 -7.61
C LYS A 461 21.74 24.76 -7.08
N GLY A 462 21.93 24.72 -5.75
CA GLY A 462 23.22 24.48 -5.12
C GLY A 462 23.78 23.10 -5.40
N MET A 463 22.89 22.08 -5.39
CA MET A 463 23.29 20.74 -5.75
C MET A 463 23.68 20.61 -7.22
N ALA A 464 22.95 21.25 -8.14
CA ALA A 464 23.29 21.30 -9.55
C ALA A 464 24.57 22.11 -9.83
N HIS A 465 24.82 23.16 -9.03
CA HIS A 465 26.06 23.92 -9.09
C HIS A 465 27.27 23.08 -8.64
N ALA A 466 27.16 22.39 -7.51
CA ALA A 466 28.21 21.50 -7.00
C ALA A 466 28.42 20.26 -7.90
N PHE A 467 27.34 19.74 -8.49
CA PHE A 467 27.36 18.57 -9.35
C PHE A 467 26.58 18.84 -10.66
N PRO A 468 27.22 19.47 -11.66
CA PRO A 468 26.58 19.86 -12.94
C PRO A 468 25.91 18.72 -13.69
N GLU A 469 26.29 17.51 -13.36
CA GLU A 469 25.80 16.27 -13.95
C GLU A 469 24.63 15.65 -13.20
N MET A 470 24.12 16.29 -12.16
CA MET A 470 22.95 15.82 -11.42
C MET A 470 21.79 15.56 -12.37
N GLU A 471 21.16 14.39 -12.23
CA GLU A 471 20.00 14.04 -13.04
C GLU A 471 18.83 14.99 -12.80
N ARG A 472 18.05 15.25 -13.85
CA ARG A 472 16.86 16.12 -13.81
C ARG A 472 17.15 17.56 -13.33
N LYS A 473 18.40 18.01 -13.38
CA LYS A 473 18.79 19.30 -12.79
C LYS A 473 17.91 20.48 -13.25
N ASP A 474 17.69 20.60 -14.56
CA ASP A 474 16.92 21.73 -15.12
C ASP A 474 15.46 21.68 -14.69
N GLU A 475 14.86 20.49 -14.70
CA GLU A 475 13.49 20.26 -14.20
C GLU A 475 13.38 20.60 -12.70
N LEU A 476 14.33 20.14 -11.89
CA LEU A 476 14.32 20.35 -10.44
C LEU A 476 14.61 21.79 -10.04
N CYS A 477 15.51 22.48 -10.75
CA CYS A 477 15.74 23.90 -10.58
C CYS A 477 14.50 24.73 -10.92
N GLN A 478 13.82 24.41 -12.03
CA GLN A 478 12.56 25.06 -12.39
C GLN A 478 11.45 24.77 -11.38
N GLN A 479 11.33 23.52 -10.93
CA GLN A 479 10.38 23.14 -9.87
C GLN A 479 10.63 23.92 -8.59
N GLN A 480 11.89 24.09 -8.18
CA GLN A 480 12.26 24.89 -7.01
C GLN A 480 11.76 26.33 -7.13
N ASP A 481 12.00 26.99 -8.26
CA ASP A 481 11.56 28.37 -8.50
C ASP A 481 10.04 28.49 -8.49
N ASP A 482 9.33 27.57 -9.13
CA ASP A 482 7.87 27.58 -9.19
C ASP A 482 7.25 27.38 -7.80
N LEU A 483 7.79 26.45 -7.01
CA LEU A 483 7.32 26.19 -5.63
C LEU A 483 7.62 27.38 -4.70
N LEU A 484 8.78 28.03 -4.82
CA LEU A 484 9.12 29.21 -4.04
C LEU A 484 8.22 30.39 -4.37
N ARG A 485 7.94 30.62 -5.65
CA ARG A 485 7.01 31.67 -6.11
C ARG A 485 5.60 31.42 -5.59
N ALA A 486 5.10 30.19 -5.73
CA ALA A 486 3.78 29.80 -5.22
C ALA A 486 3.68 29.96 -3.69
N GLU A 487 4.73 29.57 -2.95
CA GLU A 487 4.77 29.75 -1.49
C GLU A 487 4.81 31.22 -1.11
N PHE A 488 5.60 32.06 -1.78
CA PHE A 488 5.62 33.50 -1.55
C PHE A 488 4.25 34.13 -1.80
N ASP A 489 3.58 33.80 -2.89
CA ASP A 489 2.25 34.35 -3.22
C ASP A 489 1.20 33.92 -2.18
N ARG A 490 1.33 32.72 -1.63
CA ARG A 490 0.48 32.22 -0.53
C ARG A 490 0.70 32.98 0.77
N ILE A 491 1.96 33.30 1.10
CA ILE A 491 2.35 34.03 2.30
C ILE A 491 2.06 35.54 2.19
N LYS A 492 2.06 36.10 0.98
CA LYS A 492 1.85 37.51 0.69
C LYS A 492 0.54 38.10 1.23
N LYS A 493 -0.46 37.26 1.57
CA LYS A 493 -1.70 37.68 2.21
C LYS A 493 -1.56 37.47 3.73
N PRO A 494 -1.11 38.45 4.51
CA PRO A 494 -0.76 38.24 5.92
C PRO A 494 -1.97 37.98 6.78
N LYS A 495 -1.94 36.85 7.49
CA LYS A 495 -2.78 36.58 8.65
C LYS A 495 -1.86 36.09 9.78
N GLY A 496 -1.52 36.95 10.73
CA GLY A 496 -0.90 36.55 11.99
C GLY A 496 0.61 36.31 11.99
N TYR A 497 1.36 36.70 10.92
CA TYR A 497 2.81 36.60 10.85
C TYR A 497 3.51 37.87 10.30
N SER A 498 2.83 39.00 10.37
CA SER A 498 3.45 40.29 10.06
C SER A 498 4.44 40.61 11.20
N SER A 499 5.71 40.60 10.86
CA SER A 499 6.80 40.96 11.77
C SER A 499 7.68 41.99 11.07
N ASP A 500 8.11 43.03 11.81
CA ASP A 500 9.14 43.95 11.37
C ASP A 500 10.55 43.55 11.80
N HIS A 501 10.68 42.37 12.45
CA HIS A 501 11.97 41.84 12.87
C HIS A 501 12.86 41.52 11.67
N THR A 502 14.12 41.91 11.77
CA THR A 502 15.18 41.66 10.77
C THR A 502 16.16 40.58 11.21
N GLU A 503 15.92 39.95 12.36
CA GLU A 503 16.74 38.87 12.93
C GLU A 503 15.87 37.63 13.16
N ILE A 504 16.41 36.46 12.84
CA ILE A 504 15.68 35.17 12.99
C ILE A 504 15.33 34.91 14.45
N ASN A 505 16.26 35.13 15.38
CA ASN A 505 16.02 34.89 16.80
C ASN A 505 14.91 35.77 17.35
N ALA A 506 14.83 37.03 16.94
CA ALA A 506 13.73 37.93 17.34
C ALA A 506 12.36 37.41 16.87
N ILE A 507 12.28 36.81 15.67
CA ILE A 507 11.04 36.15 15.18
C ILE A 507 10.72 34.89 16.00
N LEU A 508 11.72 34.10 16.36
CA LEU A 508 11.54 32.87 17.13
C LEU A 508 11.09 33.13 18.57
N GLU A 509 11.53 34.22 19.17
CA GLU A 509 11.21 34.62 20.55
C GLU A 509 9.93 35.43 20.65
N ASP A 510 9.41 35.99 19.54
CA ASP A 510 8.19 36.77 19.53
C ASP A 510 6.96 35.91 19.85
N VAL A 511 6.38 36.11 21.03
CA VAL A 511 5.19 35.41 21.51
C VAL A 511 3.91 35.81 20.78
N GLN A 512 3.91 36.91 20.04
CA GLN A 512 2.76 37.33 19.23
C GLN A 512 2.69 36.57 17.92
N ILE A 513 3.79 35.97 17.48
CA ILE A 513 3.85 35.12 16.31
C ILE A 513 3.65 33.67 16.75
N GLY A 514 2.50 33.08 16.42
CA GLY A 514 2.24 31.68 16.74
C GLY A 514 3.28 30.75 16.11
N ASP A 515 3.68 29.69 16.79
CA ASP A 515 4.79 28.79 16.39
C ASP A 515 4.65 28.27 14.95
N SER A 516 3.43 27.96 14.50
CA SER A 516 3.14 27.52 13.13
C SER A 516 3.35 28.60 12.05
N TYR A 517 3.56 29.85 12.45
CA TYR A 517 3.78 31.00 11.55
C TYR A 517 5.22 31.52 11.58
N LYS A 518 6.05 31.14 12.55
CA LYS A 518 7.44 31.60 12.68
C LYS A 518 8.26 31.33 11.43
N SER A 519 8.22 30.11 10.90
CA SER A 519 8.93 29.74 9.65
C SER A 519 8.44 30.54 8.44
N LYS A 520 7.15 30.89 8.38
CA LYS A 520 6.58 31.73 7.31
C LYS A 520 7.02 33.18 7.44
N ALA A 521 7.14 33.70 8.66
CA ALA A 521 7.66 35.04 8.91
C ALA A 521 9.13 35.14 8.49
N ILE A 522 9.96 34.15 8.86
CA ILE A 522 11.36 34.05 8.41
C ILE A 522 11.41 34.00 6.89
N PHE A 523 10.62 33.10 6.25
CA PHE A 523 10.57 32.98 4.79
C PHE A 523 10.26 34.33 4.13
N TYR A 524 9.24 35.05 4.61
CA TYR A 524 8.84 36.34 4.05
C TYR A 524 9.94 37.38 4.18
N GLN A 525 10.57 37.48 5.35
CA GLN A 525 11.63 38.51 5.58
C GLN A 525 12.89 38.20 4.76
N VAL A 526 13.27 36.92 4.65
CA VAL A 526 14.39 36.51 3.78
C VAL A 526 14.04 36.76 2.30
N TYR A 527 12.83 36.42 1.86
CA TYR A 527 12.39 36.66 0.50
C TYR A 527 12.38 38.15 0.15
N LYS A 528 12.15 39.05 1.12
CA LYS A 528 12.22 40.50 1.01
C LYS A 528 13.61 41.08 1.25
N GLU A 529 14.65 40.25 1.40
CA GLU A 529 16.04 40.67 1.61
C GLU A 529 16.24 41.48 2.90
N ARG A 530 15.40 41.30 3.90
CA ARG A 530 15.48 42.01 5.18
C ARG A 530 16.28 41.23 6.24
N ILE A 531 16.43 39.95 6.08
CA ILE A 531 17.30 39.08 6.89
C ILE A 531 18.49 38.67 6.03
N PRO A 532 19.73 38.84 6.50
CA PRO A 532 20.93 38.41 5.81
C PRO A 532 20.93 36.91 5.50
N LEU A 533 21.49 36.54 4.35
CA LEU A 533 21.54 35.15 3.92
C LEU A 533 22.42 34.28 4.84
N ASP A 534 23.48 34.88 5.42
CA ASP A 534 24.36 34.19 6.37
C ASP A 534 23.66 33.83 7.68
N ASP A 535 22.72 34.67 8.16
CA ASP A 535 21.91 34.36 9.34
C ASP A 535 20.98 33.21 9.07
N LEU A 536 20.37 33.15 7.87
CA LEU A 536 19.56 32.03 7.44
C LEU A 536 20.41 30.76 7.30
N ARG A 537 21.63 30.86 6.74
CA ARG A 537 22.54 29.72 6.64
C ARG A 537 22.84 29.12 8.01
N ASN A 538 23.22 29.96 8.98
CA ASN A 538 23.57 29.52 10.33
C ASN A 538 22.37 28.86 11.03
N TYR A 539 21.19 29.44 10.89
CA TYR A 539 19.95 28.86 11.41
C TYR A 539 19.67 27.49 10.79
N LEU A 540 19.75 27.37 9.47
CA LEU A 540 19.48 26.12 8.74
C LEU A 540 20.55 25.05 9.07
N TYR A 541 21.80 25.42 9.16
CA TYR A 541 22.88 24.50 9.51
C TYR A 541 22.60 23.80 10.86
N ASN A 542 22.26 24.58 11.89
CA ASN A 542 21.91 24.03 13.20
C ASN A 542 20.66 23.14 13.14
N ARG A 543 19.62 23.57 12.42
CA ARG A 543 18.37 22.81 12.30
C ARG A 543 18.52 21.50 11.53
N LEU A 544 19.43 21.41 10.57
CA LEU A 544 19.72 20.18 9.85
C LEU A 544 20.53 19.20 10.70
N GLN A 545 21.45 19.68 11.55
CA GLN A 545 22.19 18.85 12.49
C GLN A 545 21.31 18.23 13.59
N ASP A 546 20.29 18.97 14.05
CA ASP A 546 19.35 18.51 15.08
C ASP A 546 18.30 17.51 14.55
N SER A 547 18.17 17.34 13.24
CA SER A 547 17.14 16.50 12.61
C SER A 547 17.57 15.03 12.59
N THR A 548 16.93 14.19 13.42
CA THR A 548 17.30 12.76 13.55
C THR A 548 16.52 11.83 12.60
N GLU A 549 15.35 12.23 12.08
CA GLU A 549 14.51 11.34 11.25
C GLU A 549 14.22 11.90 9.84
N SER A 550 13.70 13.10 9.74
CA SER A 550 13.45 13.77 8.43
C SER A 550 13.40 15.27 8.60
N VAL A 551 13.89 16.00 7.61
CA VAL A 551 13.86 17.47 7.63
C VAL A 551 12.41 17.95 7.41
N PRO A 552 11.81 18.73 8.36
CA PRO A 552 10.45 19.23 8.25
C PRO A 552 10.24 20.08 6.99
N THR A 553 9.01 20.07 6.46
CA THR A 553 8.67 20.78 5.21
C THR A 553 8.94 22.29 5.26
N ASP A 554 8.71 22.91 6.39
CA ASP A 554 8.97 24.34 6.60
C ASP A 554 10.47 24.67 6.56
N ILE A 555 11.31 23.79 7.12
CA ILE A 555 12.78 23.91 7.02
C ILE A 555 13.24 23.67 5.58
N ARG A 556 12.66 22.69 4.88
CA ARG A 556 12.97 22.48 3.44
C ARG A 556 12.62 23.69 2.57
N LYS A 557 11.51 24.41 2.87
CA LYS A 557 11.15 25.65 2.18
C LYS A 557 12.19 26.74 2.39
N LEU A 558 12.65 26.91 3.63
CA LEU A 558 13.70 27.88 3.95
C LEU A 558 15.03 27.51 3.31
N LEU A 559 15.35 26.22 3.28
CA LEU A 559 16.56 25.72 2.62
C LEU A 559 16.53 25.96 1.11
N CYS A 560 15.39 25.70 0.45
CA CYS A 560 15.21 26.01 -0.97
C CYS A 560 15.31 27.52 -1.25
N LEU A 561 14.80 28.37 -0.34
CA LEU A 561 14.93 29.82 -0.48
C LEU A 561 16.37 30.27 -0.34
N TYR A 562 17.11 29.74 0.64
CA TYR A 562 18.55 29.99 0.80
C TYR A 562 19.31 29.57 -0.46
N ASP A 563 19.08 28.35 -0.92
CA ASP A 563 19.70 27.75 -2.09
C ASP A 563 19.46 28.59 -3.35
N ALA A 564 18.19 28.94 -3.62
CA ALA A 564 17.85 29.76 -4.76
C ALA A 564 18.49 31.15 -4.73
N ARG A 565 18.65 31.77 -3.55
CA ARG A 565 19.29 33.07 -3.40
C ARG A 565 20.80 33.00 -3.58
N LYS A 566 21.44 32.02 -3.02
CA LYS A 566 22.89 31.84 -3.07
C LYS A 566 23.38 31.53 -4.49
N TYR A 567 22.63 30.73 -5.25
CA TYR A 567 23.04 30.24 -6.57
C TYR A 567 22.26 30.83 -7.76
N SER A 568 21.48 31.92 -7.57
CA SER A 568 20.82 32.60 -8.68
C SER A 568 21.67 33.70 -9.35
N GLU A 569 22.81 34.10 -8.78
CA GLU A 569 23.66 35.19 -9.29
C GLU A 569 24.94 34.72 -9.97
N GLU A 570 25.22 33.41 -9.98
CA GLU A 570 26.39 32.85 -10.67
C GLU A 570 25.97 32.32 -12.05
N GLU A 571 26.06 33.19 -13.10
CA GLU A 571 26.17 32.67 -14.47
C GLU A 571 27.44 31.79 -14.55
N PRO A 572 27.38 30.61 -15.20
CA PRO A 572 28.55 29.77 -15.34
C PRO A 572 29.64 30.56 -16.07
N SER A 573 30.73 30.83 -15.37
CA SER A 573 31.94 31.35 -15.98
C SER A 573 32.36 30.40 -17.10
N SER A 574 32.23 30.90 -18.33
CA SER A 574 32.57 30.30 -19.62
C SER A 574 33.94 29.61 -19.67
#